data_144dfdba4b85169ded3a9f502603bf81
#
_entry.id   144dfdba4b85169ded3a9f502603bf81
#
_cell.length_a   1.000
_cell.length_b   1.000
_cell.length_c   1.000
_cell.angle_alpha   90.00
_cell.angle_beta   90.00
_cell.angle_gamma   90.00
#
_symmetry.space_group_name_H-M   'P 1'
#
loop_
_entity.id
_entity.type
_entity.pdbx_description
1 polymer ?
#
loop_
_entity_poly.entity_id
_entity_poly.type
_entity_poly.pdbx_seq_one_letter_code
_entity_poly.pdbx_strand_id
1 'polypeptide(L)'
;LRRQRQMCIRDRGEHMDVNTKAEETDGWIAVKVGSDTCYVSDDYVTVTLDTGKAVTIEEEQAAIKAAEEKKAAEEAKKNASVSAEKKSSSGQSASSQTTQNASIAASADEETLLAALVQCEAGGTSVQCMTAVGAVVVNRVRSGGFANSIYGVIYQRGQFGPASSGRLEARLASGVSASARQAARAALNGSDPTGGAKYFKLASSGHAGTVVGPIVFY
;
A
#
# COMPACT_ATOMS: atom_id res chain seq x y z
N LEU A 1 -4.85 5.98 -37.14
CA LEU A 1 -3.40 5.85 -37.30
C LEU A 1 -2.99 4.45 -36.87
N ARG A 2 -2.79 3.53 -37.86
CA ARG A 2 -2.23 2.18 -37.58
C ARG A 2 -0.79 2.38 -37.14
N ARG A 3 -0.47 2.10 -35.87
CA ARG A 3 0.91 1.91 -35.42
C ARG A 3 1.47 0.69 -36.15
N GLN A 4 2.48 0.88 -36.99
CA GLN A 4 3.27 -0.21 -37.54
C GLN A 4 3.97 -0.90 -36.36
N ARG A 5 3.60 -2.17 -36.13
CA ARG A 5 4.33 -3.03 -35.21
C ARG A 5 5.67 -3.38 -35.86
N GLN A 6 6.77 -2.86 -35.32
CA GLN A 6 8.09 -3.27 -35.74
C GLN A 6 8.33 -4.71 -35.27
N MET A 7 8.49 -5.60 -36.23
CA MET A 7 8.87 -6.99 -36.00
C MET A 7 10.37 -7.00 -35.75
N CYS A 8 10.83 -7.32 -34.54
CA CYS A 8 12.23 -7.55 -34.26
C CYS A 8 12.58 -8.98 -34.71
N ILE A 9 13.38 -9.12 -35.77
CA ILE A 9 13.96 -10.41 -36.17
C ILE A 9 15.25 -10.58 -35.37
N ARG A 10 15.29 -11.62 -34.54
CA ARG A 10 16.44 -11.95 -33.73
C ARG A 10 16.87 -13.40 -33.94
N ASP A 11 18.12 -13.70 -33.62
CA ASP A 11 18.74 -15.00 -33.85
C ASP A 11 18.16 -16.07 -32.92
N ARG A 12 18.19 -17.32 -33.41
CA ARG A 12 17.68 -18.49 -32.67
C ARG A 12 18.50 -18.71 -31.40
N GLY A 13 17.82 -18.73 -30.23
CA GLY A 13 18.42 -19.01 -28.93
C GLY A 13 18.80 -17.79 -28.10
N GLU A 14 18.37 -16.59 -28.52
CA GLU A 14 18.56 -15.38 -27.70
C GLU A 14 17.54 -15.34 -26.54
N HIS A 15 18.03 -15.03 -25.33
CA HIS A 15 17.21 -14.84 -24.14
C HIS A 15 16.81 -13.39 -23.99
N MET A 16 15.54 -13.14 -23.73
CA MET A 16 14.98 -11.80 -23.54
C MET A 16 14.07 -11.77 -22.32
N ASP A 17 14.05 -10.65 -21.59
CA ASP A 17 13.17 -10.47 -20.46
C ASP A 17 11.76 -10.17 -20.90
N VAL A 18 10.77 -10.88 -20.34
CA VAL A 18 9.34 -10.60 -20.57
C VAL A 18 8.96 -9.29 -19.87
N ASN A 19 8.26 -8.42 -20.59
CA ASN A 19 7.73 -7.19 -20.02
C ASN A 19 6.32 -7.42 -19.45
N THR A 20 6.24 -7.80 -18.18
CA THR A 20 4.98 -8.07 -17.46
C THR A 20 4.10 -6.83 -17.22
N LYS A 21 4.59 -5.63 -17.59
CA LYS A 21 3.85 -4.36 -17.46
C LYS A 21 3.22 -3.89 -18.77
N ALA A 22 3.50 -4.59 -19.88
CA ALA A 22 2.90 -4.26 -21.18
C ALA A 22 1.48 -4.84 -21.28
N GLU A 23 0.67 -4.27 -22.16
CA GLU A 23 -0.67 -4.80 -22.45
C GLU A 23 -0.56 -6.20 -23.05
N GLU A 24 -1.34 -7.13 -22.50
CA GLU A 24 -1.46 -8.47 -23.06
C GLU A 24 -2.13 -8.41 -24.45
N THR A 25 -1.52 -9.07 -25.41
CA THR A 25 -2.06 -9.21 -26.75
C THR A 25 -2.10 -10.70 -27.09
N ASP A 26 -3.27 -11.21 -27.37
CA ASP A 26 -3.49 -12.63 -27.66
C ASP A 26 -2.52 -13.12 -28.77
N GLY A 27 -1.80 -14.21 -28.49
CA GLY A 27 -0.77 -14.79 -29.39
C GLY A 27 0.57 -14.01 -29.46
N TRP A 28 0.80 -13.01 -28.58
CA TRP A 28 2.02 -12.22 -28.59
C TRP A 28 2.56 -11.95 -27.20
N ILE A 29 3.83 -12.18 -27.01
CA ILE A 29 4.55 -11.92 -25.74
C ILE A 29 5.34 -10.64 -25.85
N ALA A 30 5.13 -9.72 -24.90
CA ALA A 30 5.88 -8.48 -24.80
C ALA A 30 7.25 -8.75 -24.18
N VAL A 31 8.33 -8.35 -24.85
CA VAL A 31 9.71 -8.50 -24.39
C VAL A 31 10.42 -7.15 -24.33
N LYS A 32 11.39 -7.02 -23.41
CA LYS A 32 12.21 -5.84 -23.29
C LYS A 32 13.43 -5.95 -24.20
N VAL A 33 13.65 -4.91 -25.01
CA VAL A 33 14.83 -4.76 -25.87
C VAL A 33 15.45 -3.39 -25.59
N GLY A 34 16.44 -3.36 -24.69
CA GLY A 34 16.98 -2.09 -24.19
C GLY A 34 15.91 -1.28 -23.44
N SER A 35 15.60 -0.09 -23.93
CA SER A 35 14.55 0.79 -23.38
C SER A 35 13.17 0.56 -24.00
N ASP A 36 13.08 -0.24 -25.05
CA ASP A 36 11.86 -0.42 -25.84
C ASP A 36 11.14 -1.73 -25.52
N THR A 37 9.83 -1.77 -25.77
CA THR A 37 9.02 -2.98 -25.68
C THR A 37 8.72 -3.48 -27.07
N CYS A 38 9.14 -4.70 -27.38
CA CYS A 38 8.85 -5.41 -28.62
C CYS A 38 7.85 -6.55 -28.36
N TYR A 39 7.20 -7.04 -29.39
CA TYR A 39 6.28 -8.18 -29.31
C TYR A 39 6.77 -9.33 -30.17
N VAL A 40 6.78 -10.52 -29.62
CA VAL A 40 7.18 -11.77 -30.28
C VAL A 40 6.00 -12.74 -30.25
N SER A 41 5.76 -13.49 -31.34
CA SER A 41 4.70 -14.49 -31.34
C SER A 41 5.03 -15.62 -30.35
N ASP A 42 4.05 -16.05 -29.58
CA ASP A 42 4.16 -17.15 -28.61
C ASP A 42 4.46 -18.51 -29.26
N ASP A 43 4.11 -18.69 -30.55
CA ASP A 43 4.42 -19.90 -31.33
C ASP A 43 5.94 -20.17 -31.49
N TYR A 44 6.78 -19.13 -31.37
CA TYR A 44 8.23 -19.20 -31.65
C TYR A 44 9.12 -18.98 -30.41
N VAL A 45 8.52 -18.82 -29.23
CA VAL A 45 9.24 -18.58 -27.98
C VAL A 45 8.78 -19.52 -26.89
N THR A 46 9.71 -19.89 -26.01
CA THR A 46 9.40 -20.61 -24.76
C THR A 46 9.61 -19.67 -23.59
N VAL A 47 8.56 -19.42 -22.84
CA VAL A 47 8.66 -18.63 -21.59
C VAL A 47 9.07 -19.57 -20.46
N THR A 48 10.19 -19.28 -19.83
CA THR A 48 10.64 -19.96 -18.61
C THR A 48 10.65 -18.97 -17.47
N LEU A 49 10.08 -19.38 -16.33
CA LEU A 49 10.19 -18.59 -15.10
C LEU A 49 11.53 -18.89 -14.44
N ASP A 50 12.42 -17.90 -14.41
CA ASP A 50 13.62 -18.00 -13.58
C ASP A 50 13.23 -17.65 -12.14
N THR A 51 13.04 -18.68 -11.33
CA THR A 51 12.66 -18.55 -9.92
C THR A 51 13.85 -18.18 -9.02
N GLY A 52 15.03 -17.94 -9.60
CA GLY A 52 16.24 -17.65 -8.82
C GLY A 52 16.66 -18.80 -7.90
N LYS A 53 17.70 -18.60 -7.11
CA LYS A 53 18.07 -19.54 -6.04
C LYS A 53 17.02 -19.45 -4.94
N ALA A 54 16.48 -20.59 -4.52
CA ALA A 54 15.67 -20.68 -3.32
C ALA A 54 16.53 -20.18 -2.12
N VAL A 55 16.17 -19.03 -1.58
CA VAL A 55 16.75 -18.52 -0.32
C VAL A 55 15.94 -19.10 0.82
N THR A 56 16.59 -19.52 1.88
CA THR A 56 15.89 -19.96 3.08
C THR A 56 15.19 -18.77 3.74
N ILE A 57 14.12 -19.02 4.47
CA ILE A 57 13.36 -17.96 5.20
C ILE A 57 14.31 -17.18 6.13
N GLU A 58 15.34 -17.82 6.66
CA GLU A 58 16.35 -17.20 7.52
C GLU A 58 17.26 -16.24 6.75
N GLU A 59 17.65 -16.58 5.52
CA GLU A 59 18.47 -15.71 4.66
C GLU A 59 17.68 -14.50 4.16
N GLU A 60 16.40 -14.69 3.85
CA GLU A 60 15.50 -13.61 3.46
C GLU A 60 15.25 -12.64 4.62
N GLN A 61 14.99 -13.15 5.83
CA GLN A 61 14.84 -12.33 7.04
C GLN A 61 16.14 -11.58 7.39
N ALA A 62 17.29 -12.19 7.21
CA ALA A 62 18.57 -11.54 7.43
C ALA A 62 18.84 -10.43 6.40
N ALA A 63 18.45 -10.64 5.14
CA ALA A 63 18.57 -9.64 4.08
C ALA A 63 17.64 -8.45 4.30
N ILE A 64 16.40 -8.69 4.74
CA ILE A 64 15.42 -7.64 5.09
C ILE A 64 15.93 -6.81 6.27
N LYS A 65 16.43 -7.46 7.33
CA LYS A 65 16.97 -6.79 8.50
C LYS A 65 18.21 -5.92 8.18
N ALA A 66 19.10 -6.43 7.33
CA ALA A 66 20.26 -5.68 6.85
C ALA A 66 19.89 -4.49 5.95
N ALA A 67 18.79 -4.59 5.19
CA ALA A 67 18.27 -3.51 4.37
C ALA A 67 17.60 -2.41 5.20
N GLU A 68 16.90 -2.80 6.28
CA GLU A 68 16.28 -1.87 7.23
C GLU A 68 17.35 -1.12 8.06
N GLU A 69 18.42 -1.79 8.52
CA GLU A 69 19.54 -1.16 9.22
C GLU A 69 20.29 -0.17 8.33
N LYS A 70 20.47 -0.48 7.05
CA LYS A 70 21.08 0.46 6.07
C LYS A 70 20.20 1.68 5.82
N LYS A 71 18.87 1.50 5.73
CA LYS A 71 17.92 2.62 5.58
C LYS A 71 17.89 3.51 6.81
N ALA A 72 17.89 2.93 8.00
CA ALA A 72 17.93 3.69 9.25
C ALA A 72 19.24 4.48 9.41
N ALA A 73 20.38 3.91 8.97
CA ALA A 73 21.67 4.59 8.98
C ALA A 73 21.77 5.73 7.95
N GLU A 74 21.09 5.61 6.82
CA GLU A 74 21.04 6.65 5.79
C GLU A 74 20.11 7.80 6.16
N GLU A 75 18.97 7.51 6.80
CA GLU A 75 18.08 8.54 7.38
C GLU A 75 18.73 9.28 8.54
N ALA A 76 19.50 8.59 9.41
CA ALA A 76 20.23 9.24 10.49
C ALA A 76 21.32 10.21 9.98
N LYS A 77 21.99 9.87 8.86
CA LYS A 77 22.96 10.76 8.21
C LYS A 77 22.31 11.97 7.52
N LYS A 78 21.12 11.81 6.99
CA LYS A 78 20.35 12.91 6.35
C LYS A 78 19.80 13.90 7.38
N ASN A 79 19.41 13.43 8.59
CA ASN A 79 18.95 14.29 9.67
C ASN A 79 20.07 15.04 10.38
N ALA A 80 21.32 14.56 10.34
CA ALA A 80 22.45 15.26 10.96
C ALA A 80 22.97 16.46 10.13
N SER A 81 22.65 16.56 8.84
CA SER A 81 23.11 17.65 7.97
C SER A 81 22.13 18.84 7.84
N VAL A 82 20.94 18.77 8.46
CA VAL A 82 19.89 19.81 8.38
C VAL A 82 19.76 20.64 9.66
N SER A 83 20.59 20.41 10.67
CA SER A 83 20.53 21.13 11.97
C SER A 83 21.38 22.40 12.06
N ALA A 84 21.77 23.00 10.94
CA ALA A 84 22.40 24.32 10.95
C ALA A 84 21.83 25.17 9.81
N GLU A 85 20.77 25.85 10.05
CA GLU A 85 20.39 27.20 9.68
C GLU A 85 18.87 27.36 9.50
N LYS A 86 18.33 28.20 10.26
CA LYS A 86 17.43 29.32 10.03
C LYS A 86 16.16 29.35 10.90
N LYS A 87 16.31 30.18 11.89
CA LYS A 87 15.20 30.80 12.62
C LYS A 87 14.50 31.82 11.72
N SER A 88 13.16 31.83 11.76
CA SER A 88 12.25 32.89 11.28
C SER A 88 11.52 32.60 9.95
N SER A 89 10.30 32.22 10.02
CA SER A 89 9.09 33.03 9.74
C SER A 89 7.83 32.16 9.73
N SER A 90 6.78 32.68 10.33
CA SER A 90 5.44 32.17 10.49
C SER A 90 4.80 31.67 9.18
N GLY A 91 4.33 30.43 9.20
CA GLY A 91 3.48 29.86 8.18
C GLY A 91 2.83 28.62 8.77
N GLN A 92 1.57 28.74 9.13
CA GLN A 92 0.75 27.72 9.78
C GLN A 92 0.51 26.56 8.81
N SER A 93 1.43 25.57 8.79
CA SER A 93 1.18 24.26 8.21
C SER A 93 0.89 23.33 9.39
N ALA A 94 -0.36 22.85 9.45
CA ALA A 94 -0.76 21.84 10.40
C ALA A 94 0.09 20.58 10.17
N SER A 95 1.14 20.41 10.97
CA SER A 95 1.87 19.15 11.05
C SER A 95 0.93 18.13 11.72
N SER A 96 0.40 17.20 10.94
CA SER A 96 -0.33 16.04 11.46
C SER A 96 0.65 15.23 12.33
N GLN A 97 0.59 15.44 13.64
CA GLN A 97 1.34 14.64 14.59
C GLN A 97 0.80 13.21 14.53
N THR A 98 1.57 12.29 13.94
CA THR A 98 1.25 10.87 14.01
C THR A 98 1.54 10.39 15.43
N THR A 99 0.51 10.03 16.16
CA THR A 99 0.63 9.37 17.46
C THR A 99 1.02 7.91 17.25
N GLN A 100 1.97 7.43 18.05
CA GLN A 100 2.31 6.01 18.12
C GLN A 100 1.55 5.37 19.27
N ASN A 101 0.60 4.52 18.95
CA ASN A 101 -0.15 3.72 19.91
C ASN A 101 0.51 2.33 20.08
N ALA A 102 0.13 1.55 21.07
CA ALA A 102 0.54 0.15 21.15
C ALA A 102 0.10 -0.61 19.89
N SER A 103 0.84 -1.64 19.46
CA SER A 103 0.42 -2.51 18.35
C SER A 103 -0.77 -3.40 18.76
N ILE A 104 -1.57 -3.81 17.78
CA ILE A 104 -2.59 -4.86 17.96
C ILE A 104 -2.12 -6.10 17.23
N ALA A 105 -2.09 -7.23 17.92
CA ALA A 105 -1.90 -8.52 17.28
C ALA A 105 -3.13 -8.83 16.42
N ALA A 106 -2.93 -8.95 15.13
CA ALA A 106 -3.95 -9.33 14.16
C ALA A 106 -3.48 -10.56 13.39
N SER A 107 -4.41 -11.42 13.00
CA SER A 107 -4.11 -12.53 12.11
C SER A 107 -3.81 -12.02 10.69
N ALA A 108 -3.18 -12.85 9.85
CA ALA A 108 -2.94 -12.51 8.45
C ALA A 108 -4.25 -12.22 7.68
N ASP A 109 -5.33 -12.91 8.05
CA ASP A 109 -6.66 -12.70 7.49
C ASP A 109 -7.25 -11.35 7.92
N GLU A 110 -7.08 -10.96 9.19
CA GLU A 110 -7.52 -9.65 9.69
C GLU A 110 -6.70 -8.49 9.11
N GLU A 111 -5.41 -8.68 8.89
CA GLU A 111 -4.58 -7.71 8.16
C GLU A 111 -5.09 -7.52 6.74
N THR A 112 -5.38 -8.63 6.03
CA THR A 112 -5.90 -8.58 4.67
C THR A 112 -7.28 -7.96 4.61
N LEU A 113 -8.15 -8.26 5.56
CA LEU A 113 -9.48 -7.68 5.70
C LEU A 113 -9.40 -6.17 5.95
N LEU A 114 -8.53 -5.72 6.85
CA LEU A 114 -8.30 -4.31 7.12
C LEU A 114 -7.76 -3.59 5.87
N ALA A 115 -6.82 -4.20 5.15
CA ALA A 115 -6.29 -3.64 3.90
C ALA A 115 -7.38 -3.51 2.82
N ALA A 116 -8.28 -4.48 2.70
CA ALA A 116 -9.42 -4.42 1.78
C ALA A 116 -10.38 -3.28 2.14
N LEU A 117 -10.71 -3.12 3.42
CA LEU A 117 -11.55 -2.02 3.89
C LEU A 117 -10.89 -0.66 3.60
N VAL A 118 -9.63 -0.48 3.99
CA VAL A 118 -8.87 0.75 3.77
C VAL A 118 -8.82 1.11 2.29
N GLN A 119 -8.66 0.13 1.42
CA GLN A 119 -8.69 0.35 -0.02
C GLN A 119 -10.09 0.73 -0.53
N CYS A 120 -11.15 0.21 0.05
CA CYS A 120 -12.52 0.58 -0.32
C CYS A 120 -12.88 2.00 0.11
N GLU A 121 -12.40 2.44 1.29
CA GLU A 121 -12.75 3.75 1.88
C GLU A 121 -11.84 4.88 1.40
N ALA A 122 -10.54 4.61 1.25
CA ALA A 122 -9.51 5.62 0.95
C ALA A 122 -8.59 5.23 -0.21
N GLY A 123 -8.95 4.26 -1.04
CA GLY A 123 -8.17 3.87 -2.21
C GLY A 123 -7.99 5.03 -3.18
N GLY A 124 -6.76 5.16 -3.73
CA GLY A 124 -6.39 6.28 -4.59
C GLY A 124 -5.90 7.53 -3.84
N THR A 125 -5.92 7.53 -2.50
CA THR A 125 -5.32 8.58 -1.68
C THR A 125 -3.87 8.23 -1.26
N SER A 126 -3.23 9.07 -0.44
CA SER A 126 -1.91 8.78 0.11
C SER A 126 -1.93 7.60 1.10
N VAL A 127 -0.80 6.91 1.26
CA VAL A 127 -0.64 5.86 2.29
C VAL A 127 -0.97 6.39 3.68
N GLN A 128 -0.60 7.65 3.99
CA GLN A 128 -0.94 8.29 5.26
C GLN A 128 -2.46 8.40 5.48
N CYS A 129 -3.22 8.79 4.45
CA CYS A 129 -4.69 8.86 4.54
C CYS A 129 -5.31 7.47 4.70
N MET A 130 -4.81 6.48 3.97
CA MET A 130 -5.21 5.08 4.13
C MET A 130 -4.87 4.55 5.54
N THR A 131 -3.69 4.89 6.09
CA THR A 131 -3.30 4.55 7.47
C THR A 131 -4.25 5.18 8.48
N ALA A 132 -4.68 6.42 8.27
CA ALA A 132 -5.65 7.11 9.13
C ALA A 132 -6.99 6.37 9.19
N VAL A 133 -7.50 5.87 8.06
CA VAL A 133 -8.72 5.04 8.05
C VAL A 133 -8.50 3.72 8.81
N GLY A 134 -7.35 3.07 8.62
CA GLY A 134 -6.98 1.87 9.39
C GLY A 134 -6.88 2.14 10.89
N ALA A 135 -6.30 3.27 11.28
CA ALA A 135 -6.19 3.71 12.68
C ALA A 135 -7.55 3.88 13.35
N VAL A 136 -8.57 4.39 12.63
CA VAL A 136 -9.95 4.45 13.16
C VAL A 136 -10.47 3.08 13.56
N VAL A 137 -10.24 2.04 12.75
CA VAL A 137 -10.64 0.67 13.09
C VAL A 137 -9.92 0.18 14.35
N VAL A 138 -8.60 0.40 14.42
CA VAL A 138 -7.76 0.04 15.57
C VAL A 138 -8.20 0.79 16.84
N ASN A 139 -8.51 2.08 16.75
CA ASN A 139 -9.01 2.90 17.86
C ASN A 139 -10.37 2.42 18.36
N ARG A 140 -11.24 1.97 17.47
CA ARG A 140 -12.53 1.36 17.82
C ARG A 140 -12.35 0.05 18.57
N VAL A 141 -11.48 -0.85 18.10
CA VAL A 141 -11.15 -2.11 18.80
C VAL A 141 -10.68 -1.86 20.23
N ARG A 142 -9.89 -0.80 20.45
CA ARG A 142 -9.39 -0.42 21.77
C ARG A 142 -10.41 0.27 22.65
N SER A 143 -11.49 0.77 22.09
CA SER A 143 -12.49 1.50 22.84
C SER A 143 -13.65 0.57 23.25
N GLY A 144 -14.09 0.63 24.51
CA GLY A 144 -15.15 -0.22 25.03
C GLY A 144 -16.56 -0.03 24.42
N GLY A 145 -16.72 0.88 23.43
CA GLY A 145 -17.98 1.16 22.74
C GLY A 145 -18.16 0.42 21.42
N PHE A 146 -17.18 -0.38 21.00
CA PHE A 146 -17.18 -1.13 19.73
C PHE A 146 -16.80 -2.59 19.98
N ALA A 147 -16.88 -3.41 18.91
CA ALA A 147 -16.40 -4.77 19.00
C ALA A 147 -14.87 -4.82 19.29
N ASN A 148 -14.43 -5.88 19.99
CA ASN A 148 -13.06 -6.04 20.46
C ASN A 148 -12.12 -6.76 19.47
N SER A 149 -12.50 -6.86 18.19
CA SER A 149 -11.68 -7.43 17.11
C SER A 149 -11.81 -6.62 15.82
N ILE A 150 -10.82 -6.71 14.97
CA ILE A 150 -10.81 -6.07 13.64
C ILE A 150 -12.02 -6.52 12.84
N TYR A 151 -12.25 -7.84 12.77
CA TYR A 151 -13.41 -8.42 12.10
C TYR A 151 -14.72 -7.86 12.66
N GLY A 152 -14.87 -7.87 13.98
CA GLY A 152 -16.08 -7.40 14.66
C GLY A 152 -16.40 -5.93 14.39
N VAL A 153 -15.37 -5.05 14.39
CA VAL A 153 -15.52 -3.62 14.07
C VAL A 153 -15.91 -3.42 12.61
N ILE A 154 -15.26 -4.14 11.69
CA ILE A 154 -15.50 -3.97 10.25
C ILE A 154 -16.92 -4.40 9.86
N TYR A 155 -17.39 -5.52 10.39
CA TYR A 155 -18.72 -6.05 10.09
C TYR A 155 -19.83 -5.56 11.06
N GLN A 156 -19.48 -4.69 11.99
CA GLN A 156 -20.51 -4.08 12.87
C GLN A 156 -21.52 -3.30 12.02
N ARG A 157 -22.79 -3.62 12.19
CA ARG A 157 -23.89 -3.07 11.37
C ARG A 157 -23.85 -1.53 11.33
N GLY A 158 -23.85 -0.99 10.11
CA GLY A 158 -23.93 0.46 9.87
C GLY A 158 -22.62 1.22 10.06
N GLN A 159 -21.48 0.54 10.30
CA GLN A 159 -20.20 1.22 10.49
C GLN A 159 -19.47 1.48 9.17
N PHE A 160 -19.45 0.51 8.27
CA PHE A 160 -18.74 0.63 7.00
C PHE A 160 -19.64 0.21 5.83
N GLY A 161 -19.83 1.14 4.88
CA GLY A 161 -20.62 0.91 3.67
C GLY A 161 -20.12 -0.25 2.81
N PRO A 162 -18.82 -0.41 2.58
CA PRO A 162 -18.27 -1.54 1.82
C PRO A 162 -18.62 -2.92 2.39
N ALA A 163 -18.66 -3.07 3.73
CA ALA A 163 -19.00 -4.33 4.37
C ALA A 163 -20.49 -4.71 4.19
N SER A 164 -21.38 -3.71 4.11
CA SER A 164 -22.81 -3.96 3.93
C SER A 164 -23.25 -4.06 2.45
N SER A 165 -22.44 -3.58 1.53
CA SER A 165 -22.77 -3.52 0.08
C SER A 165 -22.11 -4.63 -0.77
N GLY A 166 -21.34 -5.54 -0.16
CA GLY A 166 -20.58 -6.58 -0.89
C GLY A 166 -19.31 -6.07 -1.58
N ARG A 167 -18.99 -4.77 -1.48
CA ARG A 167 -17.77 -4.20 -2.07
C ARG A 167 -16.50 -4.69 -1.37
N LEU A 168 -16.59 -4.97 -0.08
CA LEU A 168 -15.47 -5.50 0.70
C LEU A 168 -15.10 -6.91 0.24
N GLU A 169 -16.10 -7.78 0.08
CA GLU A 169 -15.92 -9.16 -0.40
C GLU A 169 -15.39 -9.18 -1.84
N ALA A 170 -15.92 -8.32 -2.70
CA ALA A 170 -15.41 -8.17 -4.07
C ALA A 170 -13.95 -7.71 -4.08
N ARG A 171 -13.55 -6.83 -3.14
CA ARG A 171 -12.16 -6.38 -3.00
C ARG A 171 -11.25 -7.50 -2.49
N LEU A 172 -11.71 -8.30 -1.54
CA LEU A 172 -10.97 -9.47 -1.05
C LEU A 172 -10.73 -10.48 -2.17
N ALA A 173 -11.75 -10.75 -2.99
CA ALA A 173 -11.65 -11.67 -4.12
C ALA A 173 -10.71 -11.17 -5.23
N SER A 174 -10.71 -9.86 -5.51
CA SER A 174 -9.84 -9.25 -6.54
C SER A 174 -8.42 -8.93 -6.04
N GLY A 175 -8.16 -9.13 -4.75
CA GLY A 175 -6.89 -8.78 -4.11
C GLY A 175 -6.78 -7.31 -3.71
N VAL A 176 -5.82 -7.03 -2.83
CA VAL A 176 -5.57 -5.71 -2.26
C VAL A 176 -4.22 -5.16 -2.72
N SER A 177 -4.13 -3.85 -2.92
CA SER A 177 -2.91 -3.17 -3.36
C SER A 177 -1.79 -3.21 -2.31
N ALA A 178 -0.54 -3.08 -2.76
CA ALA A 178 0.61 -3.00 -1.85
C ALA A 178 0.50 -1.80 -0.89
N SER A 179 0.04 -0.65 -1.37
CA SER A 179 -0.15 0.55 -0.54
C SER A 179 -1.22 0.36 0.53
N ALA A 180 -2.31 -0.34 0.24
CA ALA A 180 -3.35 -0.64 1.23
C ALA A 180 -2.84 -1.64 2.30
N ARG A 181 -2.06 -2.66 1.92
CA ARG A 181 -1.40 -3.56 2.87
C ARG A 181 -0.42 -2.80 3.77
N GLN A 182 0.40 -1.93 3.19
CA GLN A 182 1.33 -1.08 3.94
C GLN A 182 0.59 -0.22 4.97
N ALA A 183 -0.51 0.41 4.57
CA ALA A 183 -1.32 1.25 5.43
C ALA A 183 -1.98 0.45 6.57
N ALA A 184 -2.53 -0.73 6.28
CA ALA A 184 -3.11 -1.62 7.28
C ALA A 184 -2.06 -2.06 8.31
N ARG A 185 -0.88 -2.50 7.87
CA ARG A 185 0.24 -2.86 8.76
C ARG A 185 0.68 -1.68 9.63
N ALA A 186 0.82 -0.49 9.05
CA ALA A 186 1.18 0.70 9.82
C ALA A 186 0.17 0.98 10.93
N ALA A 187 -1.13 0.92 10.65
CA ALA A 187 -2.19 1.11 11.63
C ALA A 187 -2.17 0.03 12.73
N LEU A 188 -2.03 -1.25 12.37
CA LEU A 188 -1.93 -2.37 13.32
C LEU A 188 -0.69 -2.23 14.21
N ASN A 189 0.43 -1.74 13.68
CA ASN A 189 1.65 -1.44 14.42
C ASN A 189 1.57 -0.16 15.26
N GLY A 190 0.41 0.49 15.32
CA GLY A 190 0.15 1.62 16.20
C GLY A 190 0.30 3.00 15.58
N SER A 191 0.60 3.11 14.29
CA SER A 191 0.63 4.41 13.60
C SER A 191 -0.78 5.00 13.54
N ASP A 192 -0.97 6.16 14.15
CA ASP A 192 -2.25 6.86 14.21
C ASP A 192 -2.10 8.34 13.83
N PRO A 193 -2.32 8.68 12.56
CA PRO A 193 -2.32 10.08 12.11
C PRO A 193 -3.55 10.88 12.57
N THR A 194 -4.52 10.23 13.22
CA THR A 194 -5.80 10.85 13.58
C THR A 194 -5.86 11.37 15.01
N GLY A 195 -4.91 10.93 15.87
CA GLY A 195 -4.90 11.31 17.28
C GLY A 195 -6.00 10.63 18.11
N GLY A 196 -6.37 9.39 17.78
CA GLY A 196 -7.37 8.62 18.53
C GLY A 196 -8.79 8.73 17.98
N ALA A 197 -8.99 9.31 16.80
CA ALA A 197 -10.31 9.46 16.21
C ALA A 197 -10.99 8.10 15.95
N LYS A 198 -12.30 8.09 16.09
CA LYS A 198 -13.12 6.89 15.90
C LYS A 198 -14.14 7.03 14.75
N TYR A 199 -14.22 8.23 14.19
CA TYR A 199 -15.14 8.57 13.11
C TYR A 199 -14.41 9.35 12.02
N PHE A 200 -14.93 9.30 10.82
CA PHE A 200 -14.44 10.11 9.72
C PHE A 200 -15.55 10.47 8.74
N LYS A 201 -15.33 11.55 8.00
CA LYS A 201 -16.18 12.03 6.90
C LYS A 201 -15.30 12.66 5.82
N LEU A 202 -15.91 13.00 4.69
CA LEU A 202 -15.24 13.86 3.73
C LEU A 202 -14.91 15.22 4.37
N ALA A 203 -13.71 15.74 4.12
CA ALA A 203 -13.29 17.06 4.63
C ALA A 203 -14.22 18.19 4.13
N SER A 204 -14.81 18.03 2.94
CA SER A 204 -15.82 18.95 2.39
C SER A 204 -17.11 19.05 3.22
N SER A 205 -17.32 18.15 4.19
CA SER A 205 -18.47 18.24 5.11
C SER A 205 -18.37 19.39 6.10
N GLY A 206 -17.20 20.04 6.23
CA GLY A 206 -16.95 21.12 7.20
C GLY A 206 -16.92 20.66 8.66
N HIS A 207 -16.85 19.33 8.92
CA HIS A 207 -16.77 18.82 10.30
C HIS A 207 -15.42 19.18 10.93
N ALA A 208 -15.41 19.55 12.20
CA ALA A 208 -14.18 19.81 12.94
C ALA A 208 -13.45 18.49 13.24
N GLY A 209 -12.12 18.49 13.10
CA GLY A 209 -11.28 17.32 13.37
C GLY A 209 -9.94 17.38 12.68
N THR A 210 -9.19 16.28 12.74
CA THR A 210 -7.89 16.15 12.06
C THR A 210 -8.10 15.84 10.58
N VAL A 211 -7.63 16.72 9.70
CA VAL A 211 -7.76 16.52 8.24
C VAL A 211 -6.52 15.79 7.71
N VAL A 212 -6.74 14.64 7.05
CA VAL A 212 -5.69 13.90 6.34
C VAL A 212 -6.17 13.63 4.92
N GLY A 213 -5.59 14.31 3.95
CA GLY A 213 -6.06 14.26 2.56
C GLY A 213 -7.52 14.74 2.43
N PRO A 214 -8.39 14.01 1.72
CA PRO A 214 -9.78 14.42 1.52
C PRO A 214 -10.72 14.05 2.70
N ILE A 215 -10.19 13.55 3.81
CA ILE A 215 -10.96 13.00 4.92
C ILE A 215 -10.68 13.79 6.21
N VAL A 216 -11.72 14.07 6.98
CA VAL A 216 -11.65 14.62 8.35
C VAL A 216 -11.97 13.52 9.35
N PHE A 217 -11.14 13.39 10.37
CA PHE A 217 -11.21 12.40 11.45
C PHE A 217 -11.55 13.06 12.78
N TYR A 218 -12.47 12.45 13.59
CA TYR A 218 -12.97 12.99 14.86
C TYR A 218 -13.42 11.91 15.84
#